data_2a933126c7e65c7e660f7b9f4b5d86b5
#
_entry.id   2a933126c7e65c7e660f7b9f4b5d86b5
#
_cell.length_a   1.000
_cell.length_b   1.000
_cell.length_c   1.000
_cell.angle_alpha   90.00
_cell.angle_beta   90.00
_cell.angle_gamma   90.00
#
_symmetry.space_group_name_H-M   'P 1'
#
loop_
_entity.id
_entity.type
_entity.pdbx_description
1 polymer ?
#
loop_
_entity_poly.entity_id
_entity_poly.type
_entity_poly.pdbx_seq_one_letter_code
_entity_poly.pdbx_strand_id
1 'polypeptide(L)'
;MAPSASSTRLTYFAAAAPGLESALHQELARLGFDATLTEGGVTGNVSLPELQDLHLRSALAESVRVRLKEFVARDFATLESGLERLPWHAYLVRGAAVEIRVTCHKSRLIHSDAVRERVSNVLERRLGVPRANPPELARSASMPIYLRLMRDRVTPSIGASGELLHRRGYRVHVEQAPLRETLAAAMAQYLDSLSEQARSAVADPFCGSGVLPLEWLRRRLAVLPGAERSFAFERWPIHDAPAWQRQRQERQTEAAANAPLEPLHAFASDLSAKATETTASNATRAGVGERLTLRAIDFREALGDLPPGTAILSNPPYGVRLGDARGAQEIYTALDRLLTARVDLRPVVITVFDDRFLRRSQLPWQVLATTRQGGLALKLLGLRA
;
A
#
# COMPACT_ATOMS: atom_id res chain seq x y z
N MET A 1 21.94 -13.73 31.32
CA MET A 1 21.19 -14.27 30.18
C MET A 1 20.30 -13.17 29.65
N ALA A 2 20.54 -12.65 28.45
CA ALA A 2 19.63 -11.75 27.79
C ALA A 2 18.36 -12.54 27.41
N PRO A 3 17.12 -11.99 27.53
CA PRO A 3 15.92 -12.67 27.10
C PRO A 3 16.04 -12.91 25.60
N SER A 4 15.71 -14.14 25.18
CA SER A 4 15.73 -14.49 23.76
C SER A 4 14.81 -13.54 22.98
N ALA A 5 15.26 -13.03 21.83
CA ALA A 5 14.57 -12.06 21.00
C ALA A 5 13.15 -12.50 20.55
N SER A 6 12.78 -13.78 20.76
CA SER A 6 11.49 -14.36 20.39
C SER A 6 10.34 -14.04 21.35
N SER A 7 10.59 -13.51 22.55
CA SER A 7 9.55 -13.27 23.58
C SER A 7 9.06 -11.82 23.66
N THR A 8 9.76 -10.87 23.06
CA THR A 8 9.38 -9.45 23.14
C THR A 8 8.29 -9.12 22.10
N ARG A 9 7.08 -8.81 22.60
CA ARG A 9 5.98 -8.33 21.73
C ARG A 9 6.20 -6.87 21.37
N LEU A 10 6.08 -6.56 20.09
CA LEU A 10 6.19 -5.23 19.51
C LEU A 10 4.78 -4.75 19.16
N THR A 11 4.39 -3.56 19.61
CA THR A 11 3.16 -2.93 19.16
C THR A 11 3.39 -2.29 17.79
N TYR A 12 2.75 -2.81 16.75
CA TYR A 12 2.86 -2.22 15.42
C TYR A 12 1.69 -1.29 15.08
N PHE A 13 1.92 -0.42 14.13
CA PHE A 13 0.91 0.36 13.42
C PHE A 13 1.17 0.25 11.92
N ALA A 14 0.24 -0.37 11.20
CA ALA A 14 0.22 -0.43 9.75
C ALA A 14 -0.69 0.69 9.21
N ALA A 15 -0.11 1.63 8.50
CA ALA A 15 -0.85 2.74 7.89
C ALA A 15 -1.60 2.25 6.65
N ALA A 16 -2.87 2.63 6.52
CA ALA A 16 -3.68 2.41 5.33
C ALA A 16 -3.76 3.67 4.48
N ALA A 17 -4.08 3.51 3.19
CA ALA A 17 -4.58 4.63 2.41
C ALA A 17 -5.93 5.09 3.02
N PRO A 18 -6.20 6.42 3.07
CA PRO A 18 -7.43 6.94 3.67
C PRO A 18 -8.68 6.26 3.11
N GLY A 19 -9.56 5.75 3.99
CA GLY A 19 -10.78 5.03 3.64
C GLY A 19 -10.60 3.55 3.30
N LEU A 20 -9.37 3.02 3.35
CA LEU A 20 -9.07 1.60 3.14
C LEU A 20 -8.66 0.88 4.45
N GLU A 21 -8.85 1.52 5.60
CA GLU A 21 -8.48 0.97 6.90
C GLU A 21 -9.18 -0.37 7.17
N SER A 22 -10.47 -0.49 6.84
CA SER A 22 -11.24 -1.73 6.98
C SER A 22 -10.75 -2.84 6.05
N ALA A 23 -10.34 -2.50 4.82
CA ALA A 23 -9.79 -3.47 3.87
C ALA A 23 -8.42 -4.01 4.37
N LEU A 24 -7.55 -3.12 4.88
CA LEU A 24 -6.29 -3.52 5.50
C LEU A 24 -6.51 -4.39 6.74
N HIS A 25 -7.48 -4.04 7.60
CA HIS A 25 -7.83 -4.84 8.78
C HIS A 25 -8.26 -6.26 8.37
N GLN A 26 -9.15 -6.39 7.39
CA GLN A 26 -9.57 -7.69 6.86
C GLN A 26 -8.42 -8.49 6.25
N GLU A 27 -7.49 -7.81 5.55
CA GLU A 27 -6.29 -8.46 5.02
C GLU A 27 -5.44 -9.04 6.16
N LEU A 28 -5.06 -8.21 7.14
CA LEU A 28 -4.18 -8.62 8.23
C LEU A 28 -4.82 -9.73 9.09
N ALA A 29 -6.11 -9.66 9.37
CA ALA A 29 -6.84 -10.70 10.07
C ALA A 29 -6.83 -12.03 9.30
N ARG A 30 -7.06 -12.02 7.98
CA ARG A 30 -6.95 -13.23 7.12
C ARG A 30 -5.52 -13.79 7.07
N LEU A 31 -4.52 -12.95 7.16
CA LEU A 31 -3.12 -13.35 7.23
C LEU A 31 -2.73 -13.90 8.62
N GLY A 32 -3.64 -13.85 9.63
CA GLY A 32 -3.44 -14.38 10.96
C GLY A 32 -2.74 -13.43 11.93
N PHE A 33 -2.63 -12.13 11.61
CA PHE A 33 -2.05 -11.15 12.52
C PHE A 33 -3.06 -10.64 13.54
N ASP A 34 -2.59 -10.34 14.77
CA ASP A 34 -3.35 -9.54 15.74
C ASP A 34 -3.61 -8.16 15.11
N ALA A 35 -4.89 -7.83 14.90
CA ALA A 35 -5.30 -6.67 14.12
C ALA A 35 -6.49 -5.97 14.77
N THR A 36 -6.29 -4.72 15.15
CA THR A 36 -7.34 -3.83 15.68
C THR A 36 -7.41 -2.58 14.81
N LEU A 37 -8.62 -2.27 14.32
CA LEU A 37 -8.89 -1.09 13.51
C LEU A 37 -8.65 0.18 14.33
N THR A 38 -7.96 1.15 13.76
CA THR A 38 -7.70 2.46 14.38
C THR A 38 -7.69 3.57 13.32
N GLU A 39 -7.67 4.82 13.77
CA GLU A 39 -7.59 5.97 12.86
C GLU A 39 -6.34 5.90 11.97
N GLY A 40 -6.55 5.89 10.64
CA GLY A 40 -5.51 5.86 9.62
C GLY A 40 -4.82 4.52 9.42
N GLY A 41 -5.34 3.42 9.99
CA GLY A 41 -4.76 2.10 9.77
C GLY A 41 -5.17 1.03 10.78
N VAL A 42 -4.25 0.12 11.04
CA VAL A 42 -4.43 -1.05 11.92
C VAL A 42 -3.29 -1.14 12.91
N THR A 43 -3.57 -1.54 14.14
CA THR A 43 -2.58 -1.78 15.20
C THR A 43 -2.75 -3.17 15.77
N GLY A 44 -1.68 -3.72 16.33
CA GLY A 44 -1.69 -5.02 17.02
C GLY A 44 -0.34 -5.29 17.66
N ASN A 45 -0.19 -6.50 18.22
CA ASN A 45 1.03 -6.92 18.89
C ASN A 45 1.62 -8.15 18.20
N VAL A 46 2.89 -8.07 17.82
CA VAL A 46 3.61 -9.10 17.08
C VAL A 46 5.02 -9.30 17.64
N SER A 47 5.59 -10.47 17.43
CA SER A 47 7.04 -10.69 17.56
C SER A 47 7.80 -10.06 16.39
N LEU A 48 9.13 -9.97 16.46
CA LEU A 48 9.92 -9.46 15.35
C LEU A 48 9.78 -10.33 14.07
N PRO A 49 9.81 -11.67 14.13
CA PRO A 49 9.53 -12.49 12.95
C PRO A 49 8.13 -12.28 12.36
N GLU A 50 7.09 -12.11 13.18
CA GLU A 50 5.73 -11.81 12.70
C GLU A 50 5.68 -10.42 12.04
N LEU A 51 6.39 -9.41 12.57
CA LEU A 51 6.52 -8.09 11.95
C LEU A 51 7.17 -8.19 10.55
N GLN A 52 8.20 -9.00 10.44
CA GLN A 52 8.90 -9.29 9.18
C GLN A 52 7.99 -10.00 8.18
N ASP A 53 7.22 -11.00 8.63
CA ASP A 53 6.21 -11.70 7.83
C ASP A 53 5.11 -10.76 7.31
N LEU A 54 4.64 -9.83 8.16
CA LEU A 54 3.68 -8.80 7.76
C LEU A 54 4.20 -7.97 6.58
N HIS A 55 5.48 -7.59 6.59
CA HIS A 55 6.10 -6.82 5.50
C HIS A 55 6.21 -7.62 4.20
N LEU A 56 6.38 -8.94 4.28
CA LEU A 56 6.40 -9.79 3.09
C LEU A 56 5.02 -9.93 2.47
N ARG A 57 3.97 -10.08 3.31
CA ARG A 57 2.67 -10.59 2.90
C ARG A 57 1.59 -9.53 2.70
N SER A 58 1.68 -8.37 3.40
CA SER A 58 0.66 -7.34 3.26
C SER A 58 0.77 -6.60 1.93
N ALA A 59 -0.32 -6.63 1.17
CA ALA A 59 -0.47 -5.88 -0.07
C ALA A 59 -1.09 -4.50 0.13
N LEU A 60 -1.81 -4.25 1.25
CA LEU A 60 -2.58 -3.04 1.47
C LEU A 60 -1.92 -2.05 2.42
N ALA A 61 -0.95 -2.47 3.25
CA ALA A 61 -0.23 -1.55 4.12
C ALA A 61 0.61 -0.55 3.29
N GLU A 62 0.47 0.75 3.60
CA GLU A 62 1.31 1.81 3.00
C GLU A 62 2.69 1.88 3.67
N SER A 63 2.73 1.68 4.98
CA SER A 63 3.94 1.61 5.80
C SER A 63 3.64 0.98 7.14
N VAL A 64 4.65 0.37 7.76
CA VAL A 64 4.54 -0.21 9.09
C VAL A 64 5.55 0.45 10.03
N ARG A 65 5.12 0.71 11.27
CA ARG A 65 5.93 1.32 12.34
C ARG A 65 5.80 0.50 13.60
N VAL A 66 6.85 0.44 14.39
CA VAL A 66 6.78 -0.05 15.77
C VAL A 66 6.55 1.14 16.69
N ARG A 67 5.45 1.10 17.45
CA ARG A 67 5.15 2.09 18.49
C ARG A 67 6.00 1.79 19.72
N LEU A 68 6.67 2.81 20.20
CA LEU A 68 7.41 2.73 21.45
C LEU A 68 6.50 3.13 22.61
N LYS A 69 7.02 3.05 23.86
CA LYS A 69 6.26 3.41 25.04
C LYS A 69 5.74 4.84 24.95
N GLU A 70 4.45 5.00 25.08
CA GLU A 70 3.79 6.31 25.14
C GLU A 70 4.01 6.97 26.51
N PHE A 71 4.03 8.31 26.49
CA PHE A 71 4.10 9.13 27.69
C PHE A 71 3.38 10.46 27.49
N VAL A 72 3.14 11.20 28.57
CA VAL A 72 2.55 12.55 28.52
C VAL A 72 3.66 13.57 28.64
N ALA A 73 3.65 14.61 27.79
CA ALA A 73 4.57 15.75 27.87
C ALA A 73 3.84 17.07 27.58
N ARG A 74 3.91 17.99 28.54
CA ARG A 74 3.31 19.32 28.45
C ARG A 74 4.34 20.43 28.29
N ASP A 75 5.61 20.10 28.46
CA ASP A 75 6.78 20.95 28.32
C ASP A 75 7.96 20.14 27.73
N PHE A 76 9.01 20.86 27.33
CA PHE A 76 10.17 20.24 26.69
C PHE A 76 11.01 19.38 27.63
N ALA A 77 11.10 19.71 28.93
CA ALA A 77 11.85 18.94 29.90
C ALA A 77 11.23 17.55 30.08
N THR A 78 9.90 17.49 30.23
CA THR A 78 9.16 16.24 30.29
C THR A 78 9.26 15.45 28.98
N LEU A 79 9.22 16.12 27.81
CA LEU A 79 9.40 15.50 26.52
C LEU A 79 10.79 14.83 26.43
N GLU A 80 11.87 15.56 26.70
CA GLU A 80 13.24 15.03 26.62
C GLU A 80 13.44 13.87 27.61
N SER A 81 12.99 14.00 28.86
CA SER A 81 13.07 12.91 29.86
C SER A 81 12.31 11.65 29.41
N GLY A 82 11.13 11.82 28.75
CA GLY A 82 10.39 10.70 28.19
C GLY A 82 11.13 10.02 27.04
N LEU A 83 11.70 10.81 26.15
CA LEU A 83 12.47 10.31 25.00
C LEU A 83 13.76 9.58 25.42
N GLU A 84 14.46 10.05 26.46
CA GLU A 84 15.69 9.44 26.97
C GLU A 84 15.50 8.01 27.50
N ARG A 85 14.29 7.68 27.97
CA ARG A 85 13.95 6.35 28.51
C ARG A 85 13.58 5.32 27.46
N LEU A 86 13.46 5.74 26.18
CA LEU A 86 13.09 4.84 25.09
C LEU A 86 14.26 3.94 24.68
N PRO A 87 14.01 2.69 24.24
CA PRO A 87 15.02 1.72 23.89
C PRO A 87 15.59 1.96 22.47
N TRP A 88 16.11 3.17 22.22
CA TRP A 88 16.61 3.55 20.90
C TRP A 88 17.70 2.61 20.37
N HIS A 89 18.55 2.06 21.26
CA HIS A 89 19.65 1.14 20.93
C HIS A 89 19.16 -0.19 20.30
N ALA A 90 17.89 -0.55 20.47
CA ALA A 90 17.31 -1.72 19.83
C ALA A 90 17.04 -1.49 18.31
N TYR A 91 16.88 -0.24 17.92
CA TYR A 91 16.44 0.14 16.57
C TYR A 91 17.44 1.00 15.81
N LEU A 92 18.38 1.64 16.49
CA LEU A 92 19.35 2.57 15.91
C LEU A 92 20.77 2.19 16.31
N VAL A 93 21.63 2.08 15.31
CA VAL A 93 23.07 2.03 15.54
C VAL A 93 23.61 3.43 15.89
N ARG A 94 24.75 3.48 16.56
CA ARG A 94 25.42 4.75 16.86
C ARG A 94 25.74 5.50 15.56
N GLY A 95 25.46 6.80 15.52
CA GLY A 95 25.69 7.63 14.33
C GLY A 95 24.72 7.39 13.17
N ALA A 96 23.62 6.64 13.37
CA ALA A 96 22.65 6.37 12.32
C ALA A 96 22.06 7.66 11.74
N ALA A 97 21.87 7.70 10.42
CA ALA A 97 21.08 8.74 9.80
C ALA A 97 19.59 8.53 10.11
N VAL A 98 18.90 9.59 10.53
CA VAL A 98 17.47 9.54 10.88
C VAL A 98 16.67 10.60 10.15
N GLU A 99 15.40 10.28 9.84
CA GLU A 99 14.43 11.24 9.35
C GLU A 99 13.32 11.41 10.40
N ILE A 100 13.31 12.54 11.10
CA ILE A 100 12.36 12.79 12.19
C ILE A 100 11.13 13.51 11.65
N ARG A 101 9.97 12.89 11.77
CA ARG A 101 8.66 13.41 11.38
C ARG A 101 7.81 13.63 12.62
N VAL A 102 7.40 14.89 12.84
CA VAL A 102 6.62 15.30 14.01
C VAL A 102 5.26 15.83 13.58
N THR A 103 4.21 15.38 14.27
CA THR A 103 2.86 15.95 14.15
C THR A 103 2.35 16.31 15.52
N CYS A 104 1.88 17.58 15.67
CA CYS A 104 1.31 18.09 16.91
C CYS A 104 -0.15 18.50 16.66
N HIS A 105 -1.07 17.97 17.51
CA HIS A 105 -2.46 18.31 17.43
C HIS A 105 -3.09 18.44 18.83
N LYS A 106 -3.77 19.54 19.11
CA LYS A 106 -4.42 19.81 20.42
C LYS A 106 -3.51 19.53 21.63
N SER A 107 -2.23 19.91 21.56
CA SER A 107 -1.22 19.71 22.59
C SER A 107 -0.62 21.05 22.98
N ARG A 108 -0.03 21.14 24.19
CA ARG A 108 0.70 22.37 24.61
C ARG A 108 1.96 22.58 23.78
N LEU A 109 2.64 21.52 23.40
CA LEU A 109 3.76 21.54 22.47
C LEU A 109 3.20 21.53 21.04
N ILE A 110 2.98 22.73 20.47
CA ILE A 110 2.33 22.91 19.15
C ILE A 110 3.33 23.06 18.00
N HIS A 111 4.56 23.49 18.28
CA HIS A 111 5.57 23.77 17.28
C HIS A 111 6.36 22.49 16.92
N SER A 112 6.00 21.86 15.81
CA SER A 112 6.62 20.62 15.36
C SER A 112 8.13 20.70 15.15
N ASP A 113 8.65 21.85 14.72
CA ASP A 113 10.08 22.06 14.50
C ASP A 113 10.86 22.12 15.82
N ALA A 114 10.33 22.81 16.83
CA ALA A 114 10.93 22.82 18.17
C ALA A 114 10.92 21.41 18.80
N VAL A 115 9.84 20.66 18.64
CA VAL A 115 9.78 19.26 19.09
C VAL A 115 10.81 18.42 18.33
N ARG A 116 10.93 18.58 17.01
CA ARG A 116 11.93 17.86 16.19
C ARG A 116 13.36 18.14 16.68
N GLU A 117 13.68 19.39 16.96
CA GLU A 117 14.97 19.80 17.50
C GLU A 117 15.29 19.07 18.82
N ARG A 118 14.31 18.99 19.75
CA ARG A 118 14.51 18.29 21.04
C ARG A 118 14.75 16.79 20.84
N VAL A 119 13.99 16.16 19.93
CA VAL A 119 14.25 14.75 19.56
C VAL A 119 15.65 14.57 19.02
N SER A 120 16.09 15.43 18.11
CA SER A 120 17.44 15.41 17.53
C SER A 120 18.50 15.53 18.60
N ASN A 121 18.35 16.47 19.52
CA ASN A 121 19.29 16.69 20.63
C ASN A 121 19.39 15.45 21.57
N VAL A 122 18.27 14.79 21.87
CA VAL A 122 18.27 13.56 22.66
C VAL A 122 19.00 12.43 21.93
N LEU A 123 18.72 12.23 20.64
CA LEU A 123 19.37 11.19 19.83
C LEU A 123 20.86 11.44 19.63
N GLU A 124 21.27 12.70 19.47
CA GLU A 124 22.69 13.08 19.42
C GLU A 124 23.41 12.72 20.73
N ARG A 125 22.86 13.13 21.88
CA ARG A 125 23.45 12.81 23.21
C ARG A 125 23.52 11.31 23.47
N ARG A 126 22.47 10.57 23.12
CA ARG A 126 22.34 9.13 23.44
C ARG A 126 23.10 8.23 22.47
N LEU A 127 23.11 8.55 21.18
CA LEU A 127 23.58 7.68 20.12
C LEU A 127 24.54 8.37 19.13
N GLY A 128 24.89 9.63 19.33
CA GLY A 128 25.74 10.38 18.39
C GLY A 128 25.09 10.55 17.01
N VAL A 129 23.75 10.52 16.93
CA VAL A 129 23.02 10.75 15.68
C VAL A 129 23.26 12.19 15.21
N PRO A 130 23.70 12.43 13.97
CA PRO A 130 23.95 13.78 13.48
C PRO A 130 22.66 14.59 13.41
N ARG A 131 22.69 15.88 13.78
CA ARG A 131 21.54 16.80 13.75
C ARG A 131 21.02 17.05 12.34
N ALA A 132 21.89 17.02 11.37
CA ALA A 132 21.55 17.11 9.96
C ALA A 132 22.11 15.88 9.24
N ASN A 133 21.27 15.25 8.43
CA ASN A 133 21.76 14.19 7.54
C ASN A 133 22.66 14.82 6.47
N PRO A 134 23.78 14.17 6.11
CA PRO A 134 24.56 14.58 4.96
C PRO A 134 23.64 14.70 3.72
N PRO A 135 23.81 15.76 2.89
CA PRO A 135 22.97 15.97 1.71
C PRO A 135 22.97 14.79 0.73
N GLU A 136 24.02 14.01 0.76
CA GLU A 136 24.27 12.85 -0.11
C GLU A 136 23.56 11.56 0.35
N LEU A 137 23.03 11.52 1.58
CA LEU A 137 22.29 10.37 2.06
C LEU A 137 20.88 10.37 1.45
N ALA A 138 20.64 9.42 0.54
CA ALA A 138 19.30 9.18 0.04
C ALA A 138 18.31 8.96 1.21
N ARG A 139 17.09 9.48 1.09
CA ARG A 139 16.04 9.28 2.12
C ARG A 139 15.81 7.80 2.46
N SER A 140 16.05 6.91 1.50
CA SER A 140 16.00 5.46 1.67
C SER A 140 17.04 4.92 2.67
N ALA A 141 18.15 5.62 2.87
CA ALA A 141 19.20 5.25 3.83
C ALA A 141 18.91 5.73 5.26
N SER A 142 18.01 6.69 5.46
CA SER A 142 17.67 7.23 6.78
C SER A 142 16.64 6.35 7.49
N MET A 143 16.76 6.23 8.83
CA MET A 143 15.78 5.55 9.67
C MET A 143 14.61 6.49 9.97
N PRO A 144 13.36 6.20 9.57
CA PRO A 144 12.24 7.06 9.86
C PRO A 144 11.84 6.98 11.34
N ILE A 145 11.77 8.12 12.00
CA ILE A 145 11.27 8.28 13.37
C ILE A 145 10.02 9.16 13.33
N TYR A 146 8.97 8.71 13.95
CA TYR A 146 7.71 9.43 14.00
C TYR A 146 7.38 9.81 15.44
N LEU A 147 7.03 11.07 15.68
CA LEU A 147 6.43 11.53 16.93
C LEU A 147 5.05 12.10 16.63
N ARG A 148 4.03 11.50 17.22
CA ARG A 148 2.68 12.06 17.21
C ARG A 148 2.37 12.59 18.61
N LEU A 149 2.11 13.89 18.68
CA LEU A 149 1.61 14.54 19.90
C LEU A 149 0.11 14.80 19.71
N MET A 150 -0.70 14.19 20.54
CA MET A 150 -2.15 14.37 20.52
C MET A 150 -2.66 14.55 21.94
N ARG A 151 -3.22 15.73 22.26
CA ARG A 151 -3.70 16.04 23.61
C ARG A 151 -2.64 15.77 24.68
N ASP A 152 -1.44 16.28 24.46
CA ASP A 152 -0.24 16.11 25.31
C ASP A 152 0.29 14.67 25.43
N ARG A 153 -0.35 13.68 24.80
CA ARG A 153 0.17 12.30 24.72
C ARG A 153 1.15 12.21 23.55
N VAL A 154 2.34 11.74 23.85
CA VAL A 154 3.43 11.51 22.88
C VAL A 154 3.44 10.04 22.53
N THR A 155 3.27 9.73 21.25
CA THR A 155 3.40 8.38 20.68
C THR A 155 4.63 8.33 19.78
N PRO A 156 5.81 7.94 20.30
CA PRO A 156 7.00 7.75 19.50
C PRO A 156 6.90 6.45 18.71
N SER A 157 7.42 6.44 17.48
CA SER A 157 7.42 5.21 16.66
C SER A 157 8.67 5.16 15.76
N ILE A 158 9.13 3.95 15.48
CA ILE A 158 10.22 3.67 14.53
C ILE A 158 9.62 3.08 13.26
N GLY A 159 10.01 3.60 12.10
CA GLY A 159 9.60 3.06 10.81
C GLY A 159 10.29 1.72 10.54
N ALA A 160 9.49 0.68 10.29
CA ALA A 160 10.01 -0.64 9.97
C ALA A 160 10.13 -0.88 8.46
N SER A 161 9.30 -0.22 7.65
CA SER A 161 9.26 -0.43 6.20
C SER A 161 10.40 0.27 5.44
N GLY A 162 10.82 1.45 5.88
CA GLY A 162 11.68 2.34 5.10
C GLY A 162 10.90 3.10 4.03
N GLU A 163 11.07 2.73 2.78
CA GLU A 163 10.23 3.24 1.69
C GLU A 163 8.78 2.74 1.79
N LEU A 164 7.85 3.50 1.21
CA LEU A 164 6.44 3.14 1.18
C LEU A 164 6.23 1.77 0.51
N LEU A 165 5.36 0.95 1.08
CA LEU A 165 5.18 -0.45 0.67
C LEU A 165 4.52 -0.61 -0.70
N HIS A 166 3.83 0.42 -1.22
CA HIS A 166 3.32 0.38 -2.58
C HIS A 166 4.44 0.29 -3.65
N ARG A 167 5.66 0.72 -3.35
CA ARG A 167 6.82 0.56 -4.24
C ARG A 167 7.28 -0.90 -4.23
N ARG A 168 6.63 -1.76 -5.05
CA ARG A 168 6.91 -3.20 -5.11
C ARG A 168 8.23 -3.56 -5.79
N GLY A 169 8.81 -2.65 -6.60
CA GLY A 169 10.04 -2.86 -7.37
C GLY A 169 9.82 -3.15 -8.85
N TYR A 170 8.67 -3.64 -9.28
CA TYR A 170 8.42 -3.98 -10.69
C TYR A 170 8.13 -2.77 -11.59
N ARG A 171 7.66 -1.63 -11.05
CA ARG A 171 7.38 -0.41 -11.84
C ARG A 171 8.60 0.47 -11.94
N VAL A 172 9.11 0.68 -13.15
CA VAL A 172 10.29 1.53 -13.42
C VAL A 172 9.88 2.90 -13.93
N HIS A 173 8.91 2.95 -14.83
CA HIS A 173 8.42 4.19 -15.39
C HIS A 173 7.08 4.54 -14.78
N VAL A 174 7.04 5.69 -14.13
CA VAL A 174 5.87 6.20 -13.43
C VAL A 174 5.41 7.43 -14.20
N GLU A 175 4.26 7.32 -14.87
CA GLU A 175 3.56 8.49 -15.40
C GLU A 175 3.13 9.43 -14.27
N GLN A 176 2.75 10.66 -14.60
CA GLN A 176 2.31 11.62 -13.58
C GLN A 176 1.12 11.08 -12.78
N ALA A 177 1.29 10.91 -11.44
CA ALA A 177 0.31 10.48 -10.44
C ALA A 177 -0.44 9.17 -10.79
N PRO A 178 0.26 8.05 -11.00
CA PRO A 178 -0.35 6.75 -11.30
C PRO A 178 -1.08 6.19 -10.07
N LEU A 179 -2.03 5.27 -10.32
CA LEU A 179 -2.64 4.49 -9.26
C LEU A 179 -1.55 3.77 -8.45
N ARG A 180 -1.63 3.82 -7.11
CA ARG A 180 -0.68 3.11 -6.24
C ARG A 180 -0.99 1.62 -6.23
N GLU A 181 0.04 0.81 -6.10
CA GLU A 181 -0.07 -0.65 -6.04
C GLU A 181 -0.93 -1.11 -4.85
N THR A 182 -0.85 -0.42 -3.70
CA THR A 182 -1.72 -0.71 -2.53
C THR A 182 -3.19 -0.46 -2.82
N LEU A 183 -3.53 0.57 -3.60
CA LEU A 183 -4.90 0.83 -4.01
C LEU A 183 -5.37 -0.18 -5.06
N ALA A 184 -4.51 -0.55 -6.01
CA ALA A 184 -4.80 -1.60 -6.98
C ALA A 184 -5.03 -2.96 -6.31
N ALA A 185 -4.21 -3.31 -5.31
CA ALA A 185 -4.39 -4.52 -4.51
C ALA A 185 -5.71 -4.50 -3.71
N ALA A 186 -6.11 -3.34 -3.17
CA ALA A 186 -7.40 -3.19 -2.50
C ALA A 186 -8.58 -3.37 -3.47
N MET A 187 -8.48 -2.81 -4.67
CA MET A 187 -9.50 -3.00 -5.72
C MET A 187 -9.61 -4.48 -6.13
N ALA A 188 -8.48 -5.18 -6.26
CA ALA A 188 -8.48 -6.62 -6.53
C ALA A 188 -9.10 -7.41 -5.37
N GLN A 189 -8.84 -7.02 -4.10
CA GLN A 189 -9.49 -7.63 -2.94
C GLN A 189 -11.02 -7.41 -2.94
N TYR A 190 -11.47 -6.22 -3.29
CA TYR A 190 -12.92 -5.95 -3.43
C TYR A 190 -13.52 -6.76 -4.57
N LEU A 191 -12.83 -6.88 -5.71
CA LEU A 191 -13.29 -7.70 -6.83
C LEU A 191 -13.54 -9.16 -6.39
N ASP A 192 -12.59 -9.75 -5.65
CA ASP A 192 -12.75 -11.10 -5.10
C ASP A 192 -13.98 -11.22 -4.17
N SER A 193 -14.34 -10.16 -3.43
CA SER A 193 -15.48 -10.16 -2.50
C SER A 193 -16.85 -10.00 -3.17
N LEU A 194 -16.90 -9.62 -4.44
CA LEU A 194 -18.14 -9.43 -5.20
C LEU A 194 -18.62 -10.69 -5.92
N SER A 195 -17.86 -11.78 -5.86
CA SER A 195 -18.19 -13.06 -6.49
C SER A 195 -17.89 -14.20 -5.52
N GLU A 196 -18.81 -15.17 -5.44
CA GLU A 196 -18.59 -16.40 -4.68
C GLU A 196 -17.57 -17.32 -5.34
N GLN A 197 -17.46 -17.22 -6.67
CA GLN A 197 -16.49 -18.00 -7.45
C GLN A 197 -15.26 -17.17 -7.78
N ALA A 198 -14.09 -17.78 -7.60
CA ALA A 198 -12.84 -17.19 -8.07
C ALA A 198 -12.86 -17.05 -9.60
N ARG A 199 -12.50 -15.87 -10.10
CA ARG A 199 -12.41 -15.64 -11.55
C ARG A 199 -11.05 -16.06 -12.07
N SER A 200 -11.05 -16.68 -13.25
CA SER A 200 -9.82 -17.05 -13.97
C SER A 200 -9.32 -15.93 -14.88
N ALA A 201 -10.17 -14.93 -15.18
CA ALA A 201 -9.81 -13.83 -16.06
C ALA A 201 -10.27 -12.45 -15.52
N VAL A 202 -9.44 -11.44 -15.76
CA VAL A 202 -9.73 -10.03 -15.47
C VAL A 202 -9.40 -9.17 -16.68
N ALA A 203 -10.09 -8.04 -16.86
CA ALA A 203 -9.74 -7.06 -17.88
C ALA A 203 -9.65 -5.64 -17.32
N ASP A 204 -8.66 -4.89 -17.82
CA ASP A 204 -8.53 -3.44 -17.62
C ASP A 204 -8.44 -2.75 -18.98
N PRO A 205 -9.54 -2.12 -19.45
CA PRO A 205 -9.58 -1.44 -20.73
C PRO A 205 -8.96 -0.02 -20.71
N PHE A 206 -8.36 0.40 -19.59
CA PHE A 206 -7.67 1.66 -19.40
C PHE A 206 -6.37 1.44 -18.62
N CYS A 207 -5.56 0.46 -19.05
CA CYS A 207 -4.51 -0.12 -18.22
C CYS A 207 -3.34 0.83 -17.87
N GLY A 208 -3.09 1.86 -18.66
CA GLY A 208 -1.97 2.78 -18.42
C GLY A 208 -0.64 2.02 -18.27
N SER A 209 -0.09 2.00 -17.06
CA SER A 209 1.13 1.25 -16.73
C SER A 209 0.88 -0.19 -16.22
N GLY A 210 -0.34 -0.69 -16.30
CA GLY A 210 -0.72 -2.06 -16.02
C GLY A 210 -0.92 -2.41 -14.53
N VAL A 211 -0.97 -1.43 -13.63
CA VAL A 211 -0.94 -1.71 -12.19
C VAL A 211 -2.09 -2.62 -11.72
N LEU A 212 -3.31 -2.43 -12.23
CA LEU A 212 -4.48 -3.21 -11.83
C LEU A 212 -4.38 -4.69 -12.25
N PRO A 213 -4.19 -5.02 -13.54
CA PRO A 213 -4.05 -6.42 -13.95
C PRO A 213 -2.82 -7.09 -13.33
N LEU A 214 -1.71 -6.36 -13.12
CA LEU A 214 -0.51 -6.91 -12.52
C LEU A 214 -0.71 -7.22 -11.03
N GLU A 215 -1.30 -6.33 -10.23
CA GLU A 215 -1.59 -6.58 -8.80
C GLU A 215 -2.64 -7.71 -8.65
N TRP A 216 -3.64 -7.80 -9.55
CA TRP A 216 -4.58 -8.91 -9.55
C TRP A 216 -3.88 -10.25 -9.84
N LEU A 217 -3.05 -10.34 -10.89
CA LEU A 217 -2.28 -11.55 -11.22
C LEU A 217 -1.34 -11.94 -10.07
N ARG A 218 -0.55 -11.00 -9.55
CA ARG A 218 0.38 -11.25 -8.45
C ARG A 218 -0.35 -11.77 -7.21
N ARG A 219 -1.50 -11.17 -6.86
CA ARG A 219 -2.33 -11.62 -5.74
C ARG A 219 -2.87 -13.03 -5.97
N ARG A 220 -3.38 -13.34 -7.15
CA ARG A 220 -3.94 -14.64 -7.51
C ARG A 220 -2.85 -15.74 -7.59
N LEU A 221 -1.65 -15.40 -8.00
CA LEU A 221 -0.48 -16.27 -8.05
C LEU A 221 0.25 -16.38 -6.71
N ALA A 222 -0.29 -15.82 -5.65
CA ALA A 222 0.31 -15.77 -4.33
C ALA A 222 1.71 -15.14 -4.27
N VAL A 223 2.05 -14.26 -5.23
CA VAL A 223 3.34 -13.55 -5.22
C VAL A 223 3.39 -12.60 -4.03
N LEU A 224 4.39 -12.78 -3.18
CA LEU A 224 4.55 -11.97 -1.97
C LEU A 224 4.84 -10.49 -2.33
N PRO A 225 4.02 -9.52 -1.84
CA PRO A 225 4.22 -8.11 -2.17
C PRO A 225 5.58 -7.56 -1.79
N GLY A 226 6.18 -8.07 -0.71
CA GLY A 226 7.47 -7.65 -0.19
C GLY A 226 8.69 -8.44 -0.68
N ALA A 227 8.52 -9.42 -1.60
CA ALA A 227 9.57 -10.36 -1.95
C ALA A 227 10.82 -9.72 -2.57
N GLU A 228 10.68 -8.63 -3.32
CA GLU A 228 11.74 -8.05 -4.15
C GLU A 228 12.33 -6.76 -3.56
N ARG A 229 12.11 -6.51 -2.28
CA ARG A 229 12.55 -5.26 -1.64
C ARG A 229 13.25 -5.49 -0.31
N SER A 230 14.04 -4.51 0.12
CA SER A 230 14.58 -4.42 1.47
C SER A 230 13.70 -3.53 2.37
N PHE A 231 13.88 -3.66 3.68
CA PHE A 231 13.11 -2.95 4.67
C PHE A 231 14.01 -2.25 5.70
N ALA A 232 13.51 -1.19 6.35
CA ALA A 232 14.28 -0.46 7.35
C ALA A 232 14.63 -1.32 8.57
N PHE A 233 13.78 -2.28 8.96
CA PHE A 233 14.03 -3.18 10.09
C PHE A 233 15.30 -4.04 9.89
N GLU A 234 15.72 -4.29 8.64
CA GLU A 234 16.95 -5.04 8.35
C GLU A 234 18.21 -4.34 8.85
N ARG A 235 18.12 -3.05 9.19
CA ARG A 235 19.19 -2.24 9.77
C ARG A 235 19.10 -2.10 11.30
N TRP A 236 18.10 -2.71 11.93
CA TRP A 236 17.96 -2.64 13.38
C TRP A 236 19.00 -3.54 14.07
N PRO A 237 19.64 -3.11 15.18
CA PRO A 237 20.55 -3.95 15.94
C PRO A 237 19.96 -5.29 16.42
N ILE A 238 18.63 -5.33 16.67
CA ILE A 238 17.94 -6.56 17.06
C ILE A 238 17.59 -7.49 15.88
N HIS A 239 17.94 -7.11 14.65
CA HIS A 239 17.65 -7.92 13.46
C HIS A 239 18.60 -9.11 13.36
N ASP A 240 18.05 -10.30 13.13
CA ASP A 240 18.77 -11.53 12.81
C ASP A 240 18.70 -11.80 11.31
N ALA A 241 19.73 -11.39 10.57
CA ALA A 241 19.75 -11.51 9.11
C ALA A 241 19.67 -12.99 8.63
N PRO A 242 20.40 -13.98 9.22
CA PRO A 242 20.24 -15.39 8.86
C PRO A 242 18.84 -15.93 9.08
N ALA A 243 18.20 -15.60 10.22
CA ALA A 243 16.82 -16.03 10.49
C ALA A 243 15.84 -15.41 9.51
N TRP A 244 16.02 -14.12 9.18
CA TRP A 244 15.21 -13.42 8.18
C TRP A 244 15.31 -14.03 6.78
N GLN A 245 16.51 -14.38 6.33
CA GLN A 245 16.71 -15.01 5.01
C GLN A 245 16.02 -16.40 4.93
N ARG A 246 16.12 -17.20 5.99
CA ARG A 246 15.38 -18.48 6.07
C ARG A 246 13.87 -18.28 6.00
N GLN A 247 13.34 -17.37 6.81
CA GLN A 247 11.91 -17.05 6.82
C GLN A 247 11.41 -16.56 5.46
N ARG A 248 12.18 -15.69 4.80
CA ARG A 248 11.85 -15.18 3.46
C ARG A 248 11.79 -16.31 2.43
N GLN A 249 12.76 -17.23 2.45
CA GLN A 249 12.81 -18.38 1.57
C GLN A 249 11.64 -19.35 1.83
N GLU A 250 11.34 -19.63 3.09
CA GLU A 250 10.22 -20.47 3.51
C GLU A 250 8.89 -19.92 2.98
N ARG A 251 8.65 -18.62 3.18
CA ARG A 251 7.44 -17.94 2.69
C ARG A 251 7.33 -17.93 1.16
N GLN A 252 8.44 -17.75 0.46
CA GLN A 252 8.45 -17.83 -1.01
C GLN A 252 8.11 -19.25 -1.50
N THR A 253 8.66 -20.28 -0.87
CA THR A 253 8.36 -21.68 -1.19
C THR A 253 6.90 -22.02 -0.91
N GLU A 254 6.38 -21.61 0.26
CA GLU A 254 4.97 -21.78 0.64
C GLU A 254 4.03 -21.07 -0.35
N ALA A 255 4.36 -19.84 -0.71
CA ALA A 255 3.58 -19.06 -1.67
C ALA A 255 3.54 -19.71 -3.06
N ALA A 256 4.67 -20.21 -3.54
CA ALA A 256 4.74 -20.93 -4.81
C ALA A 256 3.93 -22.25 -4.78
N ALA A 257 3.95 -22.98 -3.67
CA ALA A 257 3.17 -24.21 -3.50
C ALA A 257 1.65 -23.95 -3.46
N ASN A 258 1.23 -22.77 -2.99
CA ASN A 258 -0.17 -22.38 -2.91
C ASN A 258 -0.68 -21.63 -4.17
N ALA A 259 0.17 -21.45 -5.18
CA ALA A 259 -0.26 -20.85 -6.44
C ALA A 259 -1.32 -21.72 -7.13
N PRO A 260 -2.41 -21.13 -7.68
CA PRO A 260 -3.47 -21.90 -8.31
C PRO A 260 -2.95 -22.62 -9.56
N LEU A 261 -3.39 -23.87 -9.74
CA LEU A 261 -3.09 -24.67 -10.94
C LEU A 261 -3.91 -24.24 -12.15
N GLU A 262 -5.04 -23.57 -11.93
CA GLU A 262 -5.91 -23.09 -13.01
C GLU A 262 -5.24 -21.97 -13.81
N PRO A 263 -5.45 -21.93 -15.13
CA PRO A 263 -4.91 -20.87 -15.96
C PRO A 263 -5.55 -19.52 -15.60
N LEU A 264 -4.74 -18.60 -15.08
CA LEU A 264 -5.14 -17.22 -14.84
C LEU A 264 -4.71 -16.36 -16.03
N HIS A 265 -5.59 -15.45 -16.45
CA HIS A 265 -5.29 -14.55 -17.56
C HIS A 265 -5.76 -13.12 -17.28
N ALA A 266 -5.01 -12.14 -17.74
CA ALA A 266 -5.41 -10.74 -17.70
C ALA A 266 -5.40 -10.14 -19.11
N PHE A 267 -6.48 -9.43 -19.44
CA PHE A 267 -6.60 -8.63 -20.65
C PHE A 267 -6.36 -7.17 -20.28
N ALA A 268 -5.39 -6.54 -20.90
CA ALA A 268 -5.13 -5.12 -20.68
C ALA A 268 -5.08 -4.37 -21.99
N SER A 269 -5.76 -3.25 -22.07
CA SER A 269 -5.73 -2.38 -23.23
C SER A 269 -5.66 -0.92 -22.83
N ASP A 270 -5.15 -0.12 -23.74
CA ASP A 270 -5.11 1.34 -23.65
C ASP A 270 -5.12 1.90 -25.07
N LEU A 271 -5.64 3.11 -25.25
CA LEU A 271 -5.58 3.78 -26.54
C LEU A 271 -4.14 4.17 -26.91
N SER A 272 -3.26 4.34 -25.92
CA SER A 272 -1.86 4.68 -26.09
C SER A 272 -0.98 3.43 -26.24
N ALA A 273 -0.35 3.24 -27.39
CA ALA A 273 0.65 2.19 -27.61
C ALA A 273 1.80 2.28 -26.59
N LYS A 274 2.24 3.49 -26.21
CA LYS A 274 3.26 3.70 -25.19
C LYS A 274 2.82 3.18 -23.83
N ALA A 275 1.55 3.29 -23.46
CA ALA A 275 1.02 2.75 -22.23
C ALA A 275 1.08 1.21 -22.21
N THR A 276 0.72 0.56 -23.32
CA THR A 276 0.80 -0.91 -23.45
C THR A 276 2.24 -1.41 -23.45
N GLU A 277 3.19 -0.71 -24.08
CA GLU A 277 4.63 -1.01 -24.00
C GLU A 277 5.15 -0.90 -22.55
N THR A 278 4.75 0.15 -21.83
CA THR A 278 5.09 0.32 -20.41
C THR A 278 4.51 -0.84 -19.58
N THR A 279 3.27 -1.23 -19.85
CA THR A 279 2.62 -2.37 -19.19
C THR A 279 3.36 -3.67 -19.48
N ALA A 280 3.78 -3.93 -20.71
CA ALA A 280 4.58 -5.11 -21.08
C ALA A 280 5.89 -5.18 -20.30
N SER A 281 6.62 -4.06 -20.23
CA SER A 281 7.86 -3.98 -19.46
C SER A 281 7.64 -4.25 -17.96
N ASN A 282 6.61 -3.64 -17.36
CA ASN A 282 6.26 -3.87 -15.97
C ASN A 282 5.81 -5.31 -15.71
N ALA A 283 5.05 -5.94 -16.63
CA ALA A 283 4.58 -7.33 -16.53
C ALA A 283 5.75 -8.34 -16.55
N THR A 284 6.74 -8.12 -17.41
CA THR A 284 7.97 -8.92 -17.45
C THR A 284 8.70 -8.85 -16.12
N ARG A 285 8.88 -7.64 -15.56
CA ARG A 285 9.53 -7.43 -14.27
C ARG A 285 8.73 -7.98 -13.09
N ALA A 286 7.39 -7.95 -13.19
CA ALA A 286 6.49 -8.54 -12.21
C ALA A 286 6.41 -10.07 -12.28
N GLY A 287 7.07 -10.70 -13.27
CA GLY A 287 7.07 -12.16 -13.46
C GLY A 287 5.73 -12.74 -13.93
N VAL A 288 4.87 -11.92 -14.57
CA VAL A 288 3.51 -12.33 -14.97
C VAL A 288 3.20 -12.07 -16.46
N GLY A 289 4.21 -11.71 -17.25
CA GLY A 289 4.03 -11.31 -18.65
C GLY A 289 3.35 -12.34 -19.55
N GLU A 290 3.61 -13.64 -19.33
CA GLU A 290 3.02 -14.73 -20.10
C GLU A 290 1.50 -14.91 -19.87
N ARG A 291 0.96 -14.28 -18.81
CA ARG A 291 -0.46 -14.35 -18.43
C ARG A 291 -1.22 -13.10 -18.82
N LEU A 292 -0.65 -12.28 -19.70
CA LEU A 292 -1.20 -10.98 -20.05
C LEU A 292 -1.34 -10.85 -21.58
N THR A 293 -2.57 -10.54 -22.02
CA THR A 293 -2.81 -10.07 -23.41
C THR A 293 -2.89 -8.56 -23.41
N LEU A 294 -2.05 -7.93 -24.26
CA LEU A 294 -1.97 -6.48 -24.40
C LEU A 294 -2.43 -6.04 -25.80
N ARG A 295 -3.29 -5.01 -25.84
CA ARG A 295 -3.78 -4.43 -27.08
C ARG A 295 -3.81 -2.91 -27.00
N ALA A 296 -3.27 -2.23 -28.03
CA ALA A 296 -3.38 -0.78 -28.17
C ALA A 296 -4.65 -0.46 -28.99
N ILE A 297 -5.81 -0.39 -28.31
CA ILE A 297 -7.12 -0.22 -28.94
C ILE A 297 -8.07 0.58 -28.04
N ASP A 298 -9.18 1.05 -28.64
CA ASP A 298 -10.25 1.71 -27.89
C ASP A 298 -10.95 0.73 -26.92
N PHE A 299 -11.30 1.23 -25.74
CA PHE A 299 -11.93 0.41 -24.68
C PHE A 299 -13.27 -0.22 -25.12
N ARG A 300 -13.98 0.39 -26.09
CA ARG A 300 -15.26 -0.14 -26.62
C ARG A 300 -15.02 -1.44 -27.38
N GLU A 301 -13.99 -1.44 -28.22
CA GLU A 301 -13.56 -2.63 -28.94
C GLU A 301 -13.01 -3.67 -27.96
N ALA A 302 -12.15 -3.23 -27.03
CA ALA A 302 -11.58 -4.12 -26.01
C ALA A 302 -12.65 -4.88 -25.24
N LEU A 303 -13.67 -4.18 -24.71
CA LEU A 303 -14.76 -4.80 -23.94
C LEU A 303 -15.66 -5.68 -24.82
N GLY A 304 -15.84 -5.31 -26.11
CA GLY A 304 -16.61 -6.10 -27.06
C GLY A 304 -16.06 -7.49 -27.29
N ASP A 305 -14.73 -7.60 -27.36
CA ASP A 305 -14.00 -8.83 -27.69
C ASP A 305 -13.70 -9.74 -26.50
N LEU A 306 -13.99 -9.33 -25.26
CA LEU A 306 -13.68 -10.12 -24.07
C LEU A 306 -14.49 -11.42 -24.00
N PRO A 307 -13.87 -12.53 -23.56
CA PRO A 307 -14.58 -13.77 -23.27
C PRO A 307 -15.63 -13.58 -22.16
N PRO A 308 -16.78 -14.27 -22.26
CA PRO A 308 -17.76 -14.30 -21.16
C PRO A 308 -17.12 -14.76 -19.84
N GLY A 309 -17.60 -14.18 -18.73
CA GLY A 309 -17.08 -14.49 -17.40
C GLY A 309 -15.81 -13.73 -17.01
N THR A 310 -15.27 -12.89 -17.90
CA THR A 310 -14.16 -12.00 -17.57
C THR A 310 -14.64 -10.92 -16.59
N ALA A 311 -13.95 -10.77 -15.45
CA ALA A 311 -14.21 -9.68 -14.51
C ALA A 311 -13.57 -8.38 -14.98
N ILE A 312 -14.14 -7.23 -14.62
CA ILE A 312 -13.59 -5.92 -14.95
C ILE A 312 -12.97 -5.26 -13.71
N LEU A 313 -11.72 -4.86 -13.83
CA LEU A 313 -10.99 -4.14 -12.80
C LEU A 313 -10.28 -2.95 -13.44
N SER A 314 -10.81 -1.73 -13.27
CA SER A 314 -10.35 -0.62 -14.08
C SER A 314 -10.34 0.73 -13.37
N ASN A 315 -9.47 1.62 -13.87
CA ASN A 315 -9.31 3.00 -13.43
C ASN A 315 -9.50 3.95 -14.61
N PRO A 316 -10.76 4.19 -15.06
CA PRO A 316 -11.03 5.05 -16.20
C PRO A 316 -10.52 6.48 -16.02
N PRO A 317 -10.20 7.22 -17.10
CA PRO A 317 -9.69 8.59 -17.01
C PRO A 317 -10.74 9.55 -16.42
N TYR A 318 -10.31 10.49 -15.56
CA TYR A 318 -11.17 11.41 -14.82
C TYR A 318 -11.41 12.77 -15.48
N GLY A 319 -10.80 13.04 -16.63
CA GLY A 319 -10.88 14.34 -17.31
C GLY A 319 -10.09 15.49 -16.66
N VAL A 320 -9.58 15.31 -15.43
CA VAL A 320 -8.85 16.36 -14.69
C VAL A 320 -7.51 16.71 -15.36
N ARG A 321 -6.90 15.78 -16.09
CA ARG A 321 -5.58 15.95 -16.71
C ARG A 321 -5.62 16.56 -18.11
N LEU A 322 -6.75 16.44 -18.80
CA LEU A 322 -6.90 16.90 -20.17
C LEU A 322 -7.70 18.21 -20.29
N GLY A 323 -8.17 18.77 -19.15
CA GLY A 323 -9.10 19.91 -19.17
C GLY A 323 -10.46 19.57 -19.80
N ASP A 324 -10.70 18.29 -20.11
CA ASP A 324 -11.86 17.80 -20.83
C ASP A 324 -12.78 16.96 -19.94
N ALA A 325 -13.51 17.67 -19.08
CA ALA A 325 -14.55 17.05 -18.25
C ALA A 325 -15.69 16.43 -19.11
N ARG A 326 -15.86 16.89 -20.36
CA ARG A 326 -16.87 16.39 -21.30
C ARG A 326 -16.45 15.03 -21.85
N GLY A 327 -15.19 14.88 -22.30
CA GLY A 327 -14.66 13.60 -22.80
C GLY A 327 -14.66 12.51 -21.73
N ALA A 328 -14.32 12.84 -20.49
CA ALA A 328 -14.43 11.87 -19.39
C ALA A 328 -15.87 11.41 -19.18
N GLN A 329 -16.85 12.31 -19.24
CA GLN A 329 -18.25 11.96 -19.08
C GLN A 329 -18.77 11.07 -20.22
N GLU A 330 -18.31 11.28 -21.45
CA GLU A 330 -18.63 10.43 -22.61
C GLU A 330 -18.08 9.01 -22.42
N ILE A 331 -16.86 8.87 -21.89
CA ILE A 331 -16.25 7.58 -21.55
C ILE A 331 -17.11 6.84 -20.51
N TYR A 332 -17.47 7.48 -19.41
CA TYR A 332 -18.29 6.85 -18.39
C TYR A 332 -19.69 6.47 -18.89
N THR A 333 -20.30 7.29 -19.76
CA THR A 333 -21.59 6.99 -20.36
C THR A 333 -21.50 5.77 -21.30
N ALA A 334 -20.45 5.69 -22.10
CA ALA A 334 -20.22 4.55 -22.98
C ALA A 334 -19.89 3.27 -22.19
N LEU A 335 -19.10 3.38 -21.13
CA LEU A 335 -18.78 2.27 -20.23
C LEU A 335 -20.07 1.70 -19.57
N ASP A 336 -20.93 2.57 -19.07
CA ASP A 336 -22.22 2.18 -18.45
C ASP A 336 -23.10 1.41 -19.45
N ARG A 337 -23.23 1.89 -20.68
CA ARG A 337 -23.98 1.22 -21.75
C ARG A 337 -23.39 -0.16 -22.09
N LEU A 338 -22.06 -0.25 -22.20
CA LEU A 338 -21.38 -1.51 -22.51
C LEU A 338 -21.57 -2.53 -21.38
N LEU A 339 -21.42 -2.12 -20.12
CA LEU A 339 -21.61 -3.00 -18.95
C LEU A 339 -23.09 -3.39 -18.76
N THR A 340 -24.04 -2.59 -19.26
CA THR A 340 -25.46 -2.95 -19.29
C THR A 340 -25.72 -4.02 -20.35
N ALA A 341 -25.08 -3.93 -21.51
CA ALA A 341 -25.22 -4.91 -22.58
C ALA A 341 -24.44 -6.21 -22.31
N ARG A 342 -23.26 -6.12 -21.67
CA ARG A 342 -22.35 -7.21 -21.37
C ARG A 342 -22.45 -7.62 -19.89
N VAL A 343 -23.61 -8.11 -19.49
CA VAL A 343 -23.84 -8.60 -18.11
C VAL A 343 -22.97 -9.80 -17.73
N ASP A 344 -22.44 -10.48 -18.73
CA ASP A 344 -21.48 -11.58 -18.61
C ASP A 344 -20.08 -11.13 -18.13
N LEU A 345 -19.77 -9.82 -18.22
CA LEU A 345 -18.51 -9.25 -17.76
C LEU A 345 -18.59 -8.79 -16.29
N ARG A 346 -19.00 -9.66 -15.40
CA ARG A 346 -19.10 -9.39 -13.96
C ARG A 346 -18.31 -10.40 -13.13
N PRO A 347 -17.85 -10.04 -11.93
CA PRO A 347 -18.01 -8.74 -11.24
C PRO A 347 -17.19 -7.60 -11.87
N VAL A 348 -17.55 -6.36 -11.50
CA VAL A 348 -16.86 -5.15 -11.93
C VAL A 348 -16.40 -4.34 -10.72
N VAL A 349 -15.16 -3.86 -10.73
CA VAL A 349 -14.67 -2.81 -9.81
C VAL A 349 -14.02 -1.70 -10.61
N ILE A 350 -14.55 -0.49 -10.46
CA ILE A 350 -13.98 0.70 -11.11
C ILE A 350 -13.77 1.84 -10.13
N THR A 351 -12.90 2.76 -10.50
CA THR A 351 -12.78 4.04 -9.81
C THR A 351 -13.65 5.10 -10.48
N VAL A 352 -14.23 5.98 -9.67
CA VAL A 352 -14.92 7.19 -10.15
C VAL A 352 -14.52 8.39 -9.30
N PHE A 353 -14.44 9.52 -9.95
CA PHE A 353 -14.06 10.80 -9.34
C PHE A 353 -15.26 11.68 -9.01
N ASP A 354 -16.37 11.53 -9.71
CA ASP A 354 -17.55 12.40 -9.64
C ASP A 354 -18.82 11.59 -9.43
N ASP A 355 -19.66 12.06 -8.52
CA ASP A 355 -20.98 11.46 -8.23
C ASP A 355 -21.98 11.59 -9.37
N ARG A 356 -21.71 12.41 -10.38
CA ARG A 356 -22.55 12.55 -11.57
C ARG A 356 -22.73 11.23 -12.32
N PHE A 357 -21.69 10.39 -12.35
CA PHE A 357 -21.79 9.04 -12.91
C PHE A 357 -22.85 8.21 -12.18
N LEU A 358 -22.74 8.11 -10.84
CA LEU A 358 -23.69 7.34 -10.02
C LEU A 358 -25.14 7.82 -10.17
N ARG A 359 -25.36 9.13 -10.30
CA ARG A 359 -26.71 9.70 -10.47
C ARG A 359 -27.33 9.41 -11.85
N ARG A 360 -26.52 9.08 -12.85
CA ARG A 360 -26.96 8.84 -14.23
C ARG A 360 -27.02 7.36 -14.61
N SER A 361 -26.16 6.55 -14.00
CA SER A 361 -26.13 5.11 -14.22
C SER A 361 -27.41 4.46 -13.69
N GLN A 362 -27.93 3.50 -14.42
CA GLN A 362 -29.02 2.63 -14.00
C GLN A 362 -28.53 1.29 -13.43
N LEU A 363 -27.24 1.05 -13.48
CA LEU A 363 -26.63 -0.15 -12.91
C LEU A 363 -26.62 -0.06 -11.37
N PRO A 364 -26.79 -1.19 -10.66
CA PRO A 364 -26.85 -1.24 -9.19
C PRO A 364 -25.46 -1.13 -8.55
N TRP A 365 -24.77 -0.03 -8.79
CA TRP A 365 -23.46 0.22 -8.25
C TRP A 365 -23.47 0.29 -6.72
N GLN A 366 -22.52 -0.39 -6.11
CA GLN A 366 -22.21 -0.30 -4.67
C GLN A 366 -20.97 0.55 -4.47
N VAL A 367 -21.01 1.50 -3.55
CA VAL A 367 -19.79 2.20 -3.09
C VAL A 367 -19.05 1.29 -2.13
N LEU A 368 -17.92 0.74 -2.57
CA LEU A 368 -17.09 -0.18 -1.78
C LEU A 368 -16.19 0.57 -0.81
N ALA A 369 -15.64 1.70 -1.25
CA ALA A 369 -14.81 2.58 -0.43
C ALA A 369 -14.77 4.00 -1.02
N THR A 370 -14.41 4.96 -0.18
CA THR A 370 -14.02 6.31 -0.60
C THR A 370 -12.60 6.57 -0.12
N THR A 371 -11.72 6.94 -1.05
CA THR A 371 -10.30 7.14 -0.78
C THR A 371 -9.79 8.45 -1.38
N ARG A 372 -8.50 8.71 -1.28
CA ARG A 372 -7.84 9.87 -1.89
C ARG A 372 -6.59 9.45 -2.65
N GLN A 373 -6.42 10.02 -3.84
CA GLN A 373 -5.22 9.86 -4.65
C GLN A 373 -4.79 11.19 -5.25
N GLY A 374 -3.54 11.58 -5.03
CA GLY A 374 -3.04 12.87 -5.55
C GLY A 374 -3.83 14.09 -5.07
N GLY A 375 -4.42 14.03 -3.84
CA GLY A 375 -5.27 15.09 -3.29
C GLY A 375 -6.74 15.01 -3.71
N LEU A 376 -7.10 14.19 -4.70
CA LEU A 376 -8.44 14.05 -5.23
C LEU A 376 -9.22 12.97 -4.48
N ALA A 377 -10.49 13.21 -4.18
CA ALA A 377 -11.40 12.20 -3.65
C ALA A 377 -11.76 11.20 -4.76
N LEU A 378 -11.78 9.92 -4.42
CA LEU A 378 -11.99 8.82 -5.34
C LEU A 378 -12.95 7.82 -4.70
N LYS A 379 -13.98 7.38 -5.42
CA LYS A 379 -14.85 6.28 -5.00
C LYS A 379 -14.50 5.01 -5.75
N LEU A 380 -14.47 3.91 -5.04
CA LEU A 380 -14.41 2.57 -5.60
C LEU A 380 -15.84 2.07 -5.72
N LEU A 381 -16.25 1.74 -6.91
CA LEU A 381 -17.59 1.21 -7.21
C LEU A 381 -17.50 -0.25 -7.61
N GLY A 382 -18.46 -1.05 -7.15
CA GLY A 382 -18.57 -2.46 -7.47
C GLY A 382 -19.94 -2.82 -8.06
N LEU A 383 -19.92 -3.75 -9.03
CA LEU A 383 -21.10 -4.51 -9.47
C LEU A 383 -20.85 -5.98 -9.18
N ARG A 384 -21.83 -6.65 -8.57
CA ARG A 384 -21.77 -8.09 -8.30
C ARG A 384 -21.92 -8.92 -9.57
N ALA A 385 -21.46 -10.17 -9.48
CA ALA A 385 -21.69 -11.20 -10.50
C ALA A 385 -23.16 -11.53 -10.64
#